data_0d25939b9ec7ae0352143645d7a8dc97
#
_entry.id   0d25939b9ec7ae0352143645d7a8dc97
#
_cell.length_a   1.000
_cell.length_b   1.000
_cell.length_c   1.000
_cell.angle_alpha   90.00
_cell.angle_beta   90.00
_cell.angle_gamma   90.00
#
_symmetry.space_group_name_H-M   'P 1'
#
loop_
_entity.id
_entity.type
_entity.pdbx_description
1 polymer ?
#
loop_
_entity_poly.entity_id
_entity_poly.type
_entity_poly.pdbx_seq_one_letter_code
_entity_poly.pdbx_strand_id
1 'polypeptide(L)'
;MARPQKNNLDYFSHDCDMRNDIKIKALRRKFGHKGYSIYVMMLEHLGNCAYLQTEWNEMSVELLTPDFDVDANDLQEIISYCCKLKLFELELGYLYSPKFYERNEEVLSGRKNFNLVNSPLSQLKGNKQ
;
A
#
# COMPACT_ATOMS: atom_id res chain seq x y z
N MET A 1 7.16 -21.94 22.64
CA MET A 1 8.10 -21.20 21.78
C MET A 1 7.46 -19.90 21.33
N ALA A 2 8.13 -18.79 21.55
CA ALA A 2 7.58 -17.49 21.19
C ALA A 2 7.54 -17.31 19.66
N ARG A 3 6.41 -16.81 19.16
CA ARG A 3 6.27 -16.50 17.75
C ARG A 3 7.10 -15.25 17.41
N PRO A 4 7.86 -15.25 16.31
CA PRO A 4 8.58 -14.05 15.92
C PRO A 4 7.63 -12.87 15.68
N GLN A 5 8.10 -11.68 16.00
CA GLN A 5 7.31 -10.47 15.75
C GLN A 5 7.27 -10.19 14.26
N LYS A 6 6.09 -9.85 13.77
CA LYS A 6 5.88 -9.56 12.34
C LYS A 6 6.05 -8.08 12.06
N ASN A 7 6.59 -7.76 10.91
CA ASN A 7 6.67 -6.40 10.41
C ASN A 7 5.60 -6.11 9.34
N ASN A 8 4.61 -6.97 9.26
CA ASN A 8 3.46 -6.82 8.38
C ASN A 8 2.17 -7.12 9.13
N LEU A 9 1.03 -7.04 8.44
CA LEU A 9 -0.28 -7.22 9.03
C LEU A 9 -0.89 -8.55 8.64
N ASP A 10 -1.72 -9.13 9.51
CA ASP A 10 -2.57 -10.27 9.17
C ASP A 10 -3.93 -9.80 8.66
N TYR A 11 -4.37 -8.64 9.11
CA TYR A 11 -5.63 -8.03 8.69
C TYR A 11 -5.56 -6.52 8.94
N PHE A 12 -6.47 -5.79 8.30
CA PHE A 12 -6.59 -4.35 8.52
C PHE A 12 -8.07 -3.96 8.49
N SER A 13 -8.38 -2.82 9.09
CA SER A 13 -9.74 -2.31 9.15
C SER A 13 -10.16 -1.69 7.84
N HIS A 14 -11.33 -2.05 7.36
CA HIS A 14 -11.94 -1.49 6.16
C HIS A 14 -13.18 -0.69 6.60
N ASP A 15 -13.12 0.63 6.50
CA ASP A 15 -14.24 1.49 6.91
C ASP A 15 -15.48 1.23 6.08
N CYS A 16 -16.62 1.20 6.74
CA CYS A 16 -17.91 1.06 6.03
C CYS A 16 -18.17 2.25 5.10
N ASP A 17 -17.54 3.39 5.38
CA ASP A 17 -17.67 4.61 4.58
C ASP A 17 -16.59 4.78 3.52
N MET A 18 -15.73 3.77 3.32
CA MET A 18 -14.62 3.91 2.37
C MET A 18 -15.06 4.38 0.99
N ARG A 19 -16.13 3.81 0.45
CA ARG A 19 -16.59 4.18 -0.89
C ARG A 19 -17.21 5.59 -0.95
N ASN A 20 -17.46 6.23 0.20
CA ASN A 20 -17.97 7.60 0.26
C ASN A 20 -16.87 8.65 0.30
N ASP A 21 -15.61 8.22 0.44
CA ASP A 21 -14.47 9.12 0.38
C ASP A 21 -14.42 9.76 -1.01
N ILE A 22 -14.18 11.07 -1.06
CA ILE A 22 -14.21 11.80 -2.32
C ILE A 22 -13.18 11.29 -3.33
N LYS A 23 -12.02 10.87 -2.83
CA LYS A 23 -10.96 10.32 -3.70
C LYS A 23 -11.37 8.96 -4.25
N ILE A 24 -11.98 8.13 -3.40
CA ILE A 24 -12.44 6.80 -3.82
C ILE A 24 -13.58 6.94 -4.83
N LYS A 25 -14.46 7.93 -4.65
CA LYS A 25 -15.51 8.21 -5.62
C LYS A 25 -14.93 8.59 -6.98
N ALA A 26 -13.88 9.42 -6.98
CA ALA A 26 -13.19 9.78 -8.21
C ALA A 26 -12.57 8.57 -8.89
N LEU A 27 -11.95 7.69 -8.12
CA LEU A 27 -11.35 6.46 -8.63
C LEU A 27 -12.41 5.56 -9.27
N ARG A 28 -13.54 5.38 -8.58
CA ARG A 28 -14.63 4.54 -9.08
C ARG A 28 -15.27 5.13 -10.32
N ARG A 29 -15.38 6.44 -10.38
CA ARG A 29 -15.94 7.09 -11.57
C ARG A 29 -15.07 6.87 -12.79
N LYS A 30 -13.75 6.97 -12.63
CA LYS A 30 -12.83 6.84 -13.75
C LYS A 30 -12.63 5.40 -14.20
N PHE A 31 -12.50 4.48 -13.26
CA PHE A 31 -12.14 3.08 -13.56
C PHE A 31 -13.21 2.06 -13.16
N GLY A 32 -14.32 2.52 -12.57
CA GLY A 32 -15.40 1.63 -12.18
C GLY A 32 -15.02 0.69 -11.05
N HIS A 33 -15.69 -0.45 -11.02
CA HIS A 33 -15.43 -1.46 -9.99
C HIS A 33 -14.02 -2.02 -10.05
N LYS A 34 -13.44 -2.08 -11.24
CA LYS A 34 -12.06 -2.54 -11.42
C LYS A 34 -11.10 -1.66 -10.63
N GLY A 35 -11.27 -0.33 -10.73
CA GLY A 35 -10.41 0.60 -9.99
C GLY A 35 -10.49 0.40 -8.49
N TYR A 36 -11.70 0.25 -7.99
CA TYR A 36 -11.91 0.02 -6.56
C TYR A 36 -11.31 -1.30 -6.10
N SER A 37 -11.53 -2.37 -6.89
CA SER A 37 -10.97 -3.69 -6.58
C SER A 37 -9.45 -3.65 -6.54
N ILE A 38 -8.82 -3.01 -7.53
CA ILE A 38 -7.36 -2.92 -7.59
C ILE A 38 -6.84 -2.13 -6.39
N TYR A 39 -7.52 -1.04 -6.01
CA TYR A 39 -7.14 -0.27 -4.83
C TYR A 39 -7.14 -1.14 -3.57
N VAL A 40 -8.23 -1.89 -3.35
CA VAL A 40 -8.35 -2.74 -2.16
C VAL A 40 -7.31 -3.87 -2.18
N MET A 41 -7.12 -4.50 -3.34
CA MET A 41 -6.13 -5.58 -3.47
C MET A 41 -4.71 -5.05 -3.23
N MET A 42 -4.43 -3.80 -3.65
CA MET A 42 -3.15 -3.20 -3.36
C MET A 42 -2.97 -2.95 -1.87
N LEU A 43 -4.02 -2.54 -1.16
CA LEU A 43 -3.95 -2.40 0.30
C LEU A 43 -3.65 -3.74 0.96
N GLU A 44 -4.28 -4.81 0.48
CA GLU A 44 -4.01 -6.16 0.99
C GLU A 44 -2.56 -6.55 0.75
N HIS A 45 -2.07 -6.25 -0.45
CA HIS A 45 -0.67 -6.52 -0.79
C HIS A 45 0.28 -5.75 0.11
N LEU A 46 0.04 -4.45 0.29
CA LEU A 46 0.87 -3.63 1.17
C LEU A 46 0.83 -4.13 2.60
N GLY A 47 -0.34 -4.57 3.06
CA GLY A 47 -0.47 -5.14 4.40
C GLY A 47 0.39 -6.38 4.59
N ASN A 48 0.62 -7.15 3.53
CA ASN A 48 1.47 -8.33 3.55
C ASN A 48 2.95 -8.00 3.39
N CYS A 49 3.28 -6.78 2.99
CA CYS A 49 4.68 -6.39 2.78
C CYS A 49 5.31 -5.92 4.08
N ALA A 50 6.60 -6.15 4.22
CA ALA A 50 7.36 -5.65 5.35
C ALA A 50 7.22 -4.12 5.41
N TYR A 51 6.88 -3.60 6.59
CA TYR A 51 6.73 -2.18 6.87
C TYR A 51 5.66 -1.49 6.00
N LEU A 52 4.73 -2.28 5.42
CA LEU A 52 3.58 -1.78 4.66
C LEU A 52 3.97 -0.95 3.44
N GLN A 53 5.07 -1.32 2.80
CA GLN A 53 5.56 -0.65 1.60
C GLN A 53 6.16 -1.68 0.66
N THR A 54 6.17 -1.39 -0.62
CA THR A 54 6.70 -2.31 -1.63
C THR A 54 7.50 -1.53 -2.66
N GLU A 55 8.56 -2.16 -3.18
CA GLU A 55 9.24 -1.59 -4.32
C GLU A 55 8.27 -1.53 -5.49
N TRP A 56 8.30 -0.44 -6.23
CA TRP A 56 7.42 -0.27 -7.37
C TRP A 56 8.26 -0.04 -8.62
N ASN A 57 8.34 -1.05 -9.47
CA ASN A 57 9.11 -1.02 -10.70
C ASN A 57 8.47 -1.97 -11.70
N GLU A 58 9.11 -2.17 -12.86
CA GLU A 58 8.57 -3.05 -13.89
C GLU A 58 8.34 -4.48 -13.40
N MET A 59 9.26 -4.97 -12.57
CA MET A 59 9.14 -6.34 -12.05
C MET A 59 7.95 -6.44 -11.08
N SER A 60 7.72 -5.42 -10.25
CA SER A 60 6.57 -5.41 -9.35
C SER A 60 5.27 -5.49 -10.14
N VAL A 61 5.15 -4.69 -11.19
CA VAL A 61 3.97 -4.69 -12.05
C VAL A 61 3.79 -6.07 -12.67
N GLU A 62 4.87 -6.64 -13.21
CA GLU A 62 4.83 -7.95 -13.86
C GLU A 62 4.36 -9.05 -12.91
N LEU A 63 4.80 -9.00 -11.65
CA LEU A 63 4.43 -10.01 -10.67
C LEU A 63 3.00 -9.84 -10.15
N LEU A 64 2.51 -8.60 -10.11
CA LEU A 64 1.17 -8.33 -9.58
C LEU A 64 0.05 -8.49 -10.60
N THR A 65 0.36 -8.43 -11.90
CA THR A 65 -0.67 -8.56 -12.93
C THR A 65 -1.43 -9.88 -12.83
N PRO A 66 -0.75 -11.05 -12.71
CA PRO A 66 -1.49 -12.30 -12.56
C PRO A 66 -2.17 -12.41 -11.17
N ASP A 67 -1.57 -11.85 -10.14
CA ASP A 67 -2.14 -11.88 -8.80
C ASP A 67 -3.46 -11.11 -8.75
N PHE A 68 -3.50 -9.93 -9.36
CA PHE A 68 -4.67 -9.07 -9.36
C PHE A 68 -5.61 -9.35 -10.55
N ASP A 69 -5.25 -10.26 -11.41
CA ASP A 69 -6.01 -10.61 -12.62
C ASP A 69 -6.34 -9.38 -13.46
N VAL A 70 -5.32 -8.62 -13.77
CA VAL A 70 -5.43 -7.36 -14.51
C VAL A 70 -4.22 -7.26 -15.43
N ASP A 71 -4.35 -6.61 -16.60
CA ASP A 71 -3.19 -6.42 -17.45
C ASP A 71 -2.29 -5.29 -16.92
N ALA A 72 -1.03 -5.30 -17.37
CA ALA A 72 -0.02 -4.38 -16.87
C ALA A 72 -0.40 -2.91 -17.12
N ASN A 73 -0.99 -2.62 -18.26
CA ASN A 73 -1.38 -1.27 -18.63
C ASN A 73 -2.43 -0.72 -17.68
N ASP A 74 -3.48 -1.52 -17.43
CA ASP A 74 -4.56 -1.12 -16.52
C ASP A 74 -4.04 -0.95 -15.10
N LEU A 75 -3.19 -1.87 -14.64
CA LEU A 75 -2.62 -1.78 -13.30
C LEU A 75 -1.83 -0.48 -13.14
N GLN A 76 -0.96 -0.18 -14.11
CA GLN A 76 -0.16 1.03 -14.06
C GLN A 76 -1.02 2.30 -14.09
N GLU A 77 -2.03 2.34 -14.92
CA GLU A 77 -2.93 3.49 -15.02
C GLU A 77 -3.71 3.70 -13.72
N ILE A 78 -4.23 2.63 -13.15
CA ILE A 78 -5.01 2.72 -11.92
C ILE A 78 -4.12 3.17 -10.76
N ILE A 79 -2.93 2.58 -10.63
CA ILE A 79 -2.02 2.97 -9.53
C ILE A 79 -1.52 4.41 -9.72
N SER A 80 -1.21 4.81 -10.96
CA SER A 80 -0.83 6.19 -11.23
C SER A 80 -1.92 7.17 -10.84
N TYR A 81 -3.16 6.83 -11.14
CA TYR A 81 -4.28 7.68 -10.76
C TYR A 81 -4.46 7.74 -9.24
N CYS A 82 -4.27 6.61 -8.56
CA CYS A 82 -4.30 6.58 -7.10
C CYS A 82 -3.21 7.47 -6.51
N CYS A 83 -2.04 7.50 -7.14
CA CYS A 83 -0.96 8.40 -6.71
C CYS A 83 -1.33 9.86 -6.93
N LYS A 84 -1.97 10.16 -8.06
CA LYS A 84 -2.46 11.51 -8.36
C LYS A 84 -3.49 11.96 -7.31
N LEU A 85 -4.33 11.06 -6.87
CA LEU A 85 -5.33 11.34 -5.83
C LEU A 85 -4.75 11.36 -4.43
N LYS A 86 -3.48 11.01 -4.26
CA LYS A 86 -2.82 10.90 -2.96
C LYS A 86 -3.36 9.76 -2.10
N LEU A 87 -3.99 8.77 -2.73
CA LEU A 87 -4.34 7.52 -2.06
C LEU A 87 -3.10 6.67 -1.83
N PHE A 88 -2.18 6.70 -2.78
CA PHE A 88 -0.86 6.10 -2.66
C PHE A 88 0.20 7.17 -2.93
N GLU A 89 1.40 6.93 -2.45
CA GLU A 89 2.55 7.74 -2.76
C GLU A 89 3.70 6.86 -3.19
N LEU A 90 4.46 7.35 -4.15
CA LEU A 90 5.67 6.70 -4.62
C LEU A 90 6.85 7.57 -4.22
N GLU A 91 7.73 7.02 -3.39
CA GLU A 91 8.85 7.79 -2.86
C GLU A 91 10.08 6.91 -2.78
N LEU A 92 11.17 7.36 -3.39
CA LEU A 92 12.45 6.64 -3.37
C LEU A 92 12.31 5.20 -3.88
N GLY A 93 11.40 5.00 -4.84
CA GLY A 93 11.18 3.68 -5.43
C GLY A 93 10.21 2.79 -4.67
N TYR A 94 9.65 3.26 -3.57
CA TYR A 94 8.69 2.51 -2.76
C TYR A 94 7.30 3.08 -2.88
N LEU A 95 6.32 2.19 -3.05
CA LEU A 95 4.90 2.54 -3.08
C LEU A 95 4.29 2.23 -1.71
N TYR A 96 3.51 3.16 -1.20
CA TYR A 96 2.83 2.98 0.08
C TYR A 96 1.58 3.86 0.12
N SER A 97 0.68 3.59 1.07
CA SER A 97 -0.47 4.42 1.32
C SER A 97 -0.24 5.18 2.63
N PRO A 98 -0.12 6.51 2.59
CA PRO A 98 0.15 7.28 3.82
C PRO A 98 -0.90 7.06 4.89
N LYS A 99 -2.17 7.07 4.52
CA LYS A 99 -3.26 6.89 5.47
C LYS A 99 -3.30 5.48 6.04
N PHE A 100 -3.07 4.48 5.18
CA PHE A 100 -3.02 3.07 5.61
C PHE A 100 -1.86 2.85 6.57
N TYR A 101 -0.70 3.39 6.25
CA TYR A 101 0.48 3.29 7.10
C TYR A 101 0.21 3.96 8.46
N GLU A 102 -0.32 5.18 8.44
CA GLU A 102 -0.62 5.93 9.66
C GLU A 102 -1.61 5.18 10.55
N ARG A 103 -2.66 4.60 9.97
CA ARG A 103 -3.67 3.88 10.73
C ARG A 103 -3.14 2.60 11.37
N ASN A 104 -2.13 1.99 10.78
CA ASN A 104 -1.59 0.71 11.24
C ASN A 104 -0.23 0.82 11.91
N GLU A 105 0.35 2.01 11.93
CA GLU A 105 1.64 2.27 12.54
C GLU A 105 1.65 1.88 14.01
N GLU A 106 0.60 2.24 14.73
CA GLU A 106 0.48 1.99 16.15
C GLU A 106 0.48 0.48 16.46
N VAL A 107 -0.21 -0.28 15.62
CA VAL A 107 -0.24 -1.74 15.77
C VAL A 107 1.15 -2.32 15.61
N LEU A 108 1.87 -1.88 14.59
CA LEU A 108 3.21 -2.38 14.31
C LEU A 108 4.22 -1.92 15.35
N SER A 109 4.19 -0.64 15.70
CA SER A 109 5.15 -0.08 16.66
C SER A 109 4.95 -0.61 18.07
N GLY A 110 3.74 -1.09 18.38
CA GLY A 110 3.44 -1.71 19.66
C GLY A 110 3.98 -3.13 19.80
N ARG A 111 4.47 -3.72 18.72
CA ARG A 111 5.02 -5.09 18.75
C ARG A 111 6.46 -5.06 19.25
N LYS A 112 6.78 -6.06 20.07
CA LYS A 112 8.13 -6.21 20.56
C LYS A 112 9.09 -6.41 19.39
N ASN A 113 10.22 -5.73 19.43
CA ASN A 113 11.28 -5.81 18.41
C ASN A 113 10.94 -5.14 17.08
N PHE A 114 9.79 -4.49 16.97
CA PHE A 114 9.49 -3.71 15.78
C PHE A 114 10.16 -2.35 15.90
N ASN A 115 10.78 -1.90 14.81
CA ASN A 115 11.46 -0.61 14.77
C ASN A 115 11.20 0.06 13.43
N LEU A 116 10.36 1.09 13.42
CA LEU A 116 10.01 1.83 12.21
C LEU A 116 11.23 2.50 11.57
N VAL A 117 12.21 2.89 12.39
CA VAL A 117 13.42 3.55 11.92
C VAL A 117 14.21 2.64 10.98
N ASN A 118 14.06 1.33 11.13
CA ASN A 118 14.80 0.36 10.33
C ASN A 118 14.07 -0.04 9.04
N SER A 119 12.90 0.54 8.75
CA SER A 119 12.23 0.25 7.48
C SER A 119 13.04 0.83 6.32
N PRO A 120 13.05 0.16 5.16
CA PRO A 120 13.82 0.66 4.00
C PRO A 120 13.49 2.11 3.64
N LEU A 121 12.21 2.46 3.61
CA LEU A 121 11.80 3.81 3.24
C LEU A 121 12.26 4.84 4.28
N SER A 122 12.13 4.52 5.57
CA SER A 122 12.56 5.41 6.63
C SER A 122 14.05 5.69 6.57
N GLN A 123 14.85 4.65 6.31
CA GLN A 123 16.30 4.81 6.19
C GLN A 123 16.68 5.68 5.00
N LEU A 124 16.00 5.49 3.88
CA LEU A 124 16.25 6.30 2.69
C LEU A 124 15.89 7.76 2.94
N LYS A 125 14.78 8.03 3.61
CA LYS A 125 14.39 9.40 3.97
C LYS A 125 15.39 10.03 4.92
N GLY A 126 15.90 9.27 5.88
CA GLY A 126 16.87 9.75 6.84
C GLY A 126 18.16 10.19 6.19
N ASN A 127 18.53 9.62 5.05
CA ASN A 127 19.76 9.94 4.35
C ASN A 127 19.64 11.16 3.44
N LYS A 128 18.48 11.79 3.39
CA LYS A 128 18.27 12.94 2.51
C LYS A 128 18.60 14.29 3.11
N GLN A 129 19.03 14.32 4.34
CA GLN A 129 19.38 15.57 4.98
C GLN A 129 20.70 16.14 4.50
#